data_945cda2da99f54a6c924a6bd6d77bd48
#
_entry.id   945cda2da99f54a6c924a6bd6d77bd48
#
_cell.length_a   1.000
_cell.length_b   1.000
_cell.length_c   1.000
_cell.angle_alpha   90.00
_cell.angle_beta   90.00
_cell.angle_gamma   90.00
#
_symmetry.space_group_name_H-M   'P 1'
#
loop_
_entity.id
_entity.type
_entity.pdbx_description
1 polymer ?
#
loop_
_entity_poly.entity_id
_entity_poly.type
_entity_poly.pdbx_seq_one_letter_code
_entity_poly.pdbx_strand_id
1 'polypeptide(L)'
;MSDCIAFLAKLCGKWEGSGVNHEGQGYTGQLILDPQINRLAMLLHFAAKGSDGTIYHRETLMIGVQPNGTTAAFSVSNNIPGLASFLVTQPTSQSLVLTLGNIEDAGTFREVITFRLESGGELFHGYSWAMPGEAMQERSSALLHCVT
;
A
#
# COMPACT_ATOMS: atom_id res chain seq x y z
N MET A 1 -20.87 4.74 -1.89
CA MET A 1 -19.54 4.15 -1.62
C MET A 1 -18.51 4.97 -2.40
N SER A 2 -17.41 5.33 -1.79
CA SER A 2 -16.34 6.05 -2.50
C SER A 2 -15.66 5.11 -3.51
N ASP A 3 -15.07 5.68 -4.57
CA ASP A 3 -14.33 4.90 -5.57
C ASP A 3 -13.20 4.08 -4.94
N CYS A 4 -12.55 4.63 -3.91
CA CYS A 4 -11.52 3.95 -3.14
C CYS A 4 -12.05 2.67 -2.49
N ILE A 5 -13.14 2.77 -1.73
CA ILE A 5 -13.72 1.61 -1.05
C ILE A 5 -14.28 0.61 -2.06
N ALA A 6 -14.88 1.09 -3.15
CA ALA A 6 -15.36 0.22 -4.22
C ALA A 6 -14.22 -0.56 -4.88
N PHE A 7 -13.08 0.08 -5.13
CA PHE A 7 -11.89 -0.58 -5.65
C PHE A 7 -11.37 -1.64 -4.68
N LEU A 8 -11.16 -1.26 -3.42
CA LEU A 8 -10.64 -2.17 -2.40
C LEU A 8 -11.58 -3.36 -2.14
N ALA A 9 -12.88 -3.15 -2.24
CA ALA A 9 -13.86 -4.23 -2.07
C ALA A 9 -13.70 -5.35 -3.11
N LYS A 10 -13.22 -5.02 -4.31
CA LYS A 10 -12.91 -6.03 -5.35
C LYS A 10 -11.69 -6.87 -4.98
N LEU A 11 -10.83 -6.35 -4.12
CA LEU A 11 -9.57 -6.99 -3.75
C LEU A 11 -9.66 -7.75 -2.43
N CYS A 12 -10.86 -7.86 -1.82
CA CYS A 12 -11.02 -8.56 -0.56
C CYS A 12 -10.50 -9.99 -0.65
N GLY A 13 -9.78 -10.43 0.40
CA GLY A 13 -9.20 -11.74 0.47
C GLY A 13 -7.68 -11.68 0.57
N LYS A 14 -7.04 -12.70 0.06
CA LYS A 14 -5.59 -12.91 0.21
C LYS A 14 -4.89 -12.91 -1.15
N TRP A 15 -3.76 -12.23 -1.21
CA TRP A 15 -2.93 -12.09 -2.39
C TRP A 15 -1.49 -12.46 -2.05
N GLU A 16 -0.82 -13.18 -2.93
CA GLU A 16 0.58 -13.56 -2.75
C GLU A 16 1.34 -13.42 -4.07
N GLY A 17 2.64 -13.11 -3.96
CA GLY A 17 3.50 -13.05 -5.14
C GLY A 17 4.91 -12.64 -4.82
N SER A 18 5.74 -12.59 -5.85
CA SER A 18 7.15 -12.23 -5.74
C SER A 18 7.36 -10.74 -5.89
N GLY A 19 8.31 -10.22 -5.15
CA GLY A 19 8.73 -8.84 -5.23
C GLY A 19 10.21 -8.66 -4.99
N VAL A 20 10.66 -7.42 -5.11
CA VAL A 20 12.05 -7.02 -4.89
C VAL A 20 12.05 -5.75 -4.04
N ASN A 21 12.92 -5.71 -3.02
CA ASN A 21 13.07 -4.54 -2.16
C ASN A 21 14.11 -3.55 -2.71
N HIS A 22 14.33 -2.44 -1.99
CA HIS A 22 15.24 -1.36 -2.41
C HIS A 22 16.72 -1.77 -2.45
N GLU A 23 17.08 -2.89 -1.83
CA GLU A 23 18.44 -3.45 -1.86
C GLU A 23 18.59 -4.53 -2.93
N GLY A 24 17.58 -4.73 -3.78
CA GLY A 24 17.60 -5.74 -4.82
C GLY A 24 17.35 -7.15 -4.32
N GLN A 25 16.89 -7.31 -3.07
CA GLN A 25 16.62 -8.61 -2.48
C GLN A 25 15.21 -9.06 -2.84
N GLY A 26 15.09 -10.29 -3.31
CA GLY A 26 13.79 -10.89 -3.59
C GLY A 26 13.04 -11.25 -2.33
N TYR A 27 11.70 -11.14 -2.38
CA TYR A 27 10.83 -11.52 -1.28
C TYR A 27 9.52 -12.15 -1.80
N THR A 28 8.82 -12.84 -0.93
CA THR A 28 7.43 -13.21 -1.14
C THR A 28 6.57 -12.18 -0.40
N GLY A 29 5.68 -11.53 -1.14
CA GLY A 29 4.70 -10.59 -0.58
C GLY A 29 3.39 -11.31 -0.30
N GLN A 30 2.77 -10.97 0.84
CA GLN A 30 1.44 -11.42 1.18
C GLN A 30 0.60 -10.21 1.59
N LEU A 31 -0.54 -10.04 0.94
CA LEU A 31 -1.47 -8.97 1.23
C LEU A 31 -2.83 -9.56 1.60
N ILE A 32 -3.39 -9.11 2.70
CA ILE A 32 -4.73 -9.50 3.14
C ILE A 32 -5.57 -8.24 3.25
N LEU A 33 -6.73 -8.24 2.58
CA LEU A 33 -7.70 -7.16 2.67
C LEU A 33 -8.98 -7.67 3.31
N ASP A 34 -9.39 -7.00 4.38
CA ASP A 34 -10.53 -7.39 5.18
C ASP A 34 -11.47 -6.20 5.39
N PRO A 35 -12.74 -6.29 4.91
CA PRO A 35 -13.70 -5.21 5.10
C PRO A 35 -14.13 -5.11 6.57
N GLN A 36 -14.22 -3.88 7.06
CA GLN A 36 -14.60 -3.58 8.43
C GLN A 36 -15.95 -2.87 8.47
N ILE A 37 -16.81 -3.28 9.40
CA ILE A 37 -18.07 -2.62 9.75
C ILE A 37 -18.87 -2.23 8.49
N ASN A 38 -19.37 -3.25 7.78
CA ASN A 38 -20.15 -3.07 6.55
C ASN A 38 -19.43 -2.23 5.49
N ARG A 39 -18.12 -2.39 5.37
CA ARG A 39 -17.28 -1.67 4.39
C ARG A 39 -17.20 -0.16 4.63
N LEU A 40 -17.34 0.28 5.87
CA LEU A 40 -17.01 1.67 6.23
C LEU A 40 -15.51 1.93 6.16
N ALA A 41 -14.71 0.88 6.36
CA ALA A 41 -13.27 0.91 6.21
C ALA A 41 -12.76 -0.44 5.68
N MET A 42 -11.54 -0.44 5.18
CA MET A 42 -10.81 -1.63 4.77
C MET A 42 -9.54 -1.75 5.61
N LEU A 43 -9.31 -2.93 6.15
CA LEU A 43 -8.08 -3.23 6.88
C LEU A 43 -7.16 -4.04 5.96
N LEU A 44 -5.93 -3.58 5.80
CA LEU A 44 -4.94 -4.21 4.95
C LEU A 44 -3.76 -4.64 5.80
N HIS A 45 -3.30 -5.87 5.60
CA HIS A 45 -2.06 -6.37 6.19
C HIS A 45 -1.13 -6.79 5.06
N PHE A 46 0.08 -6.24 5.05
CA PHE A 46 1.10 -6.61 4.07
C PHE A 46 2.35 -7.10 4.80
N ALA A 47 2.97 -8.15 4.26
CA ALA A 47 4.27 -8.63 4.71
C ALA A 47 5.14 -9.00 3.52
N ALA A 48 6.39 -8.56 3.55
CA ALA A 48 7.43 -8.96 2.60
C ALA A 48 8.45 -9.82 3.34
N LYS A 49 8.57 -11.07 2.93
CA LYS A 49 9.37 -12.08 3.61
C LYS A 49 10.43 -12.65 2.67
N GLY A 50 11.69 -12.60 3.08
CA GLY A 50 12.79 -13.20 2.36
C GLY A 50 12.77 -14.73 2.42
N SER A 51 13.57 -15.37 1.57
CA SER A 51 13.66 -16.84 1.47
C SER A 51 14.16 -17.50 2.77
N ASP A 52 14.93 -16.77 3.56
CA ASP A 52 15.43 -17.24 4.86
C ASP A 52 14.48 -16.97 6.03
N GLY A 53 13.29 -16.43 5.76
CA GLY A 53 12.30 -16.08 6.77
C GLY A 53 12.42 -14.68 7.33
N THR A 54 13.41 -13.89 6.90
CA THR A 54 13.57 -12.50 7.33
C THR A 54 12.38 -11.66 6.87
N ILE A 55 11.78 -10.91 7.79
CA ILE A 55 10.71 -9.96 7.48
C ILE A 55 11.33 -8.62 7.10
N TYR A 56 11.31 -8.28 5.82
CA TYR A 56 11.83 -7.01 5.33
C TYR A 56 10.87 -5.86 5.62
N HIS A 57 9.56 -6.12 5.49
CA HIS A 57 8.52 -5.12 5.70
C HIS A 57 7.25 -5.78 6.21
N ARG A 58 6.64 -5.14 7.19
CA ARG A 58 5.32 -5.53 7.69
C ARG A 58 4.53 -4.26 7.97
N GLU A 59 3.31 -4.22 7.45
CA GLU A 59 2.47 -3.03 7.56
C GLU A 59 1.02 -3.40 7.77
N THR A 60 0.35 -2.62 8.60
CA THR A 60 -1.10 -2.65 8.75
C THR A 60 -1.65 -1.27 8.41
N LEU A 61 -2.60 -1.23 7.48
CA LEU A 61 -3.26 -0.01 7.02
C LEU A 61 -4.76 -0.11 7.28
N MET A 62 -5.34 0.97 7.79
CA MET A 62 -6.79 1.14 7.81
C MET A 62 -7.16 2.29 6.87
N ILE A 63 -7.97 2.00 5.87
CA ILE A 63 -8.39 2.97 4.85
C ILE A 63 -9.89 3.18 4.96
N GLY A 64 -10.33 4.42 5.08
CA GLY A 64 -11.74 4.74 5.21
C GLY A 64 -12.07 6.19 4.86
N VAL A 65 -13.36 6.49 4.85
CA VAL A 65 -13.87 7.84 4.59
C VAL A 65 -14.01 8.58 5.90
N GLN A 66 -13.39 9.75 5.98
CA GLN A 66 -13.48 10.63 7.14
C GLN A 66 -14.82 11.37 7.17
N PRO A 67 -15.23 11.93 8.32
CA PRO A 67 -16.49 12.69 8.42
C PRO A 67 -16.59 13.84 7.43
N ASN A 68 -15.47 14.44 7.02
CA ASN A 68 -15.44 15.52 6.03
C ASN A 68 -15.59 15.02 4.57
N GLY A 69 -15.75 13.71 4.36
CA GLY A 69 -15.90 13.11 3.03
C GLY A 69 -14.59 12.74 2.34
N THR A 70 -13.44 13.11 2.89
CA THR A 70 -12.14 12.72 2.32
C THR A 70 -11.78 11.29 2.71
N THR A 71 -11.08 10.57 1.84
CA THR A 71 -10.55 9.24 2.16
C THR A 71 -9.13 9.36 2.67
N ALA A 72 -8.86 8.71 3.78
CA ALA A 72 -7.54 8.69 4.41
C ALA A 72 -7.17 7.27 4.83
N ALA A 73 -5.87 7.06 5.02
CA ALA A 73 -5.33 5.82 5.54
C ALA A 73 -4.42 6.11 6.73
N PHE A 74 -4.47 5.22 7.71
CA PHE A 74 -3.55 5.24 8.85
C PHE A 74 -2.77 3.94 8.85
N SER A 75 -1.44 4.06 9.00
CA SER A 75 -0.52 2.94 8.86
C SER A 75 0.36 2.80 10.08
N VAL A 76 0.62 1.56 10.46
CA VAL A 76 1.73 1.21 11.35
C VAL A 76 2.60 0.20 10.62
N SER A 77 3.91 0.41 10.61
CA SER A 77 4.86 -0.48 9.94
C SER A 77 6.17 -0.58 10.72
N ASN A 78 6.98 -1.58 10.39
CA ASN A 78 8.29 -1.71 11.02
C ASN A 78 9.35 -0.77 10.42
N ASN A 79 9.01 -0.01 9.36
CA ASN A 79 9.96 0.86 8.65
C ASN A 79 9.79 2.34 8.98
N ILE A 80 8.63 2.73 9.52
CA ILE A 80 8.33 4.12 9.91
C ILE A 80 7.95 4.14 11.38
N PRO A 81 8.60 4.97 12.21
CA PRO A 81 8.25 5.07 13.62
C PRO A 81 6.83 5.64 13.81
N GLY A 82 6.04 5.01 14.66
CA GLY A 82 4.73 5.50 15.04
C GLY A 82 3.65 5.31 13.98
N LEU A 83 2.53 5.99 14.18
CA LEU A 83 1.37 5.94 13.30
C LEU A 83 1.53 6.96 12.19
N ALA A 84 1.53 6.50 10.94
CA ALA A 84 1.64 7.37 9.77
C ALA A 84 0.26 7.63 9.17
N SER A 85 0.04 8.85 8.68
CA SER A 85 -1.20 9.27 8.03
C SER A 85 -0.95 9.51 6.55
N PHE A 86 -1.74 8.84 5.72
CA PHE A 86 -1.67 8.96 4.25
C PHE A 86 -2.95 9.59 3.73
N LEU A 87 -2.82 10.40 2.69
CA LEU A 87 -3.96 10.83 1.89
C LEU A 87 -4.16 9.86 0.74
N VAL A 88 -5.42 9.54 0.47
CA VAL A 88 -5.77 8.76 -0.71
C VAL A 88 -5.88 9.71 -1.88
N THR A 89 -5.04 9.47 -2.90
CA THR A 89 -5.00 10.28 -4.10
C THR A 89 -5.27 9.39 -5.31
N GLN A 90 -5.85 10.00 -6.36
CA GLN A 90 -6.07 9.36 -7.64
C GLN A 90 -6.75 7.97 -7.56
N PRO A 91 -7.86 7.82 -6.82
CA PRO A 91 -8.60 6.57 -6.86
C PRO A 91 -9.28 6.43 -8.22
N THR A 92 -9.10 5.26 -8.84
CA THR A 92 -9.81 4.87 -10.06
C THR A 92 -10.49 3.53 -9.83
N SER A 93 -11.18 3.00 -10.84
CA SER A 93 -11.74 1.66 -10.76
C SER A 93 -10.67 0.56 -10.76
N GLN A 94 -9.42 0.89 -11.07
CA GLN A 94 -8.32 -0.07 -11.22
C GLN A 94 -7.08 0.24 -10.37
N SER A 95 -7.05 1.38 -9.69
CA SER A 95 -5.86 1.78 -8.93
C SER A 95 -6.19 2.67 -7.76
N LEU A 96 -5.27 2.66 -6.80
CA LEU A 96 -5.31 3.48 -5.60
C LEU A 96 -3.89 3.91 -5.26
N VAL A 97 -3.71 5.18 -4.96
CA VAL A 97 -2.42 5.74 -4.54
C VAL A 97 -2.60 6.39 -3.17
N LEU A 98 -1.73 6.04 -2.24
CA LEU A 98 -1.65 6.63 -0.91
C LEU A 98 -0.40 7.48 -0.83
N THR A 99 -0.51 8.71 -0.31
CA THR A 99 0.60 9.66 -0.25
C THR A 99 0.84 10.12 1.18
N LEU A 100 2.07 9.98 1.65
CA LEU A 100 2.57 10.53 2.92
C LEU A 100 3.47 11.72 2.61
N GLY A 101 3.18 12.85 3.25
CA GLY A 101 3.94 14.07 3.05
C GLY A 101 3.55 14.83 1.79
N ASN A 102 4.32 15.86 1.49
CA ASN A 102 4.11 16.69 0.30
C ASN A 102 5.12 16.29 -0.78
N ILE A 103 4.63 15.67 -1.85
CA ILE A 103 5.48 15.18 -2.95
C ILE A 103 6.28 16.31 -3.59
N GLU A 104 5.76 17.53 -3.58
CA GLU A 104 6.42 18.69 -4.16
C GLU A 104 7.52 19.28 -3.26
N ASP A 105 7.58 18.88 -2.00
CA ASP A 105 8.57 19.37 -1.05
C ASP A 105 9.75 18.41 -0.94
N ALA A 106 10.77 18.66 -1.75
CA ALA A 106 11.99 17.84 -1.77
C ALA A 106 12.81 17.90 -0.47
N GLY A 107 12.50 18.84 0.42
CA GLY A 107 13.18 18.99 1.72
C GLY A 107 12.66 18.06 2.82
N THR A 108 11.65 17.26 2.55
CA THR A 108 11.01 16.38 3.53
C THR A 108 10.98 14.92 3.06
N PHE A 109 10.76 14.01 4.02
CA PHE A 109 10.48 12.61 3.70
C PHE A 109 9.11 12.49 3.04
N ARG A 110 9.04 11.70 1.97
CA ARG A 110 7.81 11.48 1.22
C ARG A 110 7.71 10.00 0.87
N GLU A 111 6.49 9.48 0.88
CA GLU A 111 6.23 8.09 0.49
C GLU A 111 4.95 7.99 -0.31
N VAL A 112 4.96 7.12 -1.31
CA VAL A 112 3.78 6.78 -2.12
C VAL A 112 3.62 5.26 -2.11
N ILE A 113 2.42 4.80 -1.75
CA ILE A 113 2.04 3.40 -1.83
C ILE A 113 1.04 3.24 -2.97
N THR A 114 1.31 2.31 -3.86
CA THR A 114 0.46 2.07 -5.04
C THR A 114 -0.16 0.68 -4.99
N PHE A 115 -1.45 0.61 -5.30
CA PHE A 115 -2.18 -0.61 -5.58
C PHE A 115 -2.79 -0.46 -6.96
N ARG A 116 -2.46 -1.36 -7.88
CA ARG A 116 -2.97 -1.28 -9.27
C ARG A 116 -3.32 -2.68 -9.77
N LEU A 117 -4.59 -2.85 -10.15
CA LEU A 117 -5.05 -4.09 -10.76
C LEU A 117 -4.65 -4.10 -12.23
N GLU A 118 -3.84 -5.09 -12.61
CA GLU A 118 -3.36 -5.24 -13.98
C GLU A 118 -4.39 -5.96 -14.85
N SER A 119 -4.24 -5.85 -16.17
CA SER A 119 -5.18 -6.43 -17.14
C SER A 119 -5.30 -7.95 -17.03
N GLY A 120 -4.27 -8.65 -16.55
CA GLY A 120 -4.26 -10.09 -16.33
C GLY A 120 -4.87 -10.55 -15.01
N GLY A 121 -5.39 -9.62 -14.19
CA GLY A 121 -5.97 -9.93 -12.89
C GLY A 121 -4.97 -9.92 -11.73
N GLU A 122 -3.71 -9.65 -11.99
CA GLU A 122 -2.67 -9.51 -10.99
C GLU A 122 -2.76 -8.15 -10.32
N LEU A 123 -2.31 -8.08 -9.07
CA LEU A 123 -2.27 -6.83 -8.31
C LEU A 123 -0.81 -6.36 -8.17
N PHE A 124 -0.49 -5.22 -8.77
CA PHE A 124 0.77 -4.52 -8.50
C PHE A 124 0.65 -3.80 -7.16
N HIS A 125 1.64 -4.02 -6.29
CA HIS A 125 1.77 -3.32 -5.02
C HIS A 125 3.19 -2.79 -4.88
N GLY A 126 3.33 -1.48 -4.78
CA GLY A 126 4.63 -0.84 -4.80
C GLY A 126 4.78 0.29 -3.79
N TYR A 127 6.01 0.55 -3.42
CA TYR A 127 6.44 1.63 -2.54
C TYR A 127 7.46 2.49 -3.26
N SER A 128 7.19 3.79 -3.31
CA SER A 128 8.15 4.80 -3.73
C SER A 128 8.38 5.75 -2.56
N TRP A 129 9.63 6.06 -2.27
CA TRP A 129 9.92 6.99 -1.18
C TRP A 129 11.22 7.74 -1.46
N ALA A 130 11.38 8.87 -0.77
CA ALA A 130 12.57 9.70 -0.83
C ALA A 130 12.87 10.31 0.53
N MET A 131 14.12 10.27 0.91
CA MET A 131 14.64 11.05 2.03
C MET A 131 14.72 12.53 1.66
N PRO A 132 14.82 13.45 2.65
CA PRO A 132 15.03 14.86 2.33
C PRO A 132 16.23 15.04 1.40
N GLY A 133 16.01 15.80 0.32
CA GLY A 133 17.03 16.08 -0.70
C GLY A 133 17.13 15.05 -1.83
N GLU A 134 16.41 13.95 -1.76
CA GLU A 134 16.39 12.92 -2.80
C GLU A 134 15.19 13.08 -3.73
N ALA A 135 15.32 12.57 -4.95
CA ALA A 135 14.20 12.41 -5.87
C ALA A 135 13.37 11.17 -5.49
N MET A 136 12.06 11.22 -5.74
CA MET A 136 11.18 10.06 -5.59
C MET A 136 11.63 8.93 -6.51
N GLN A 137 11.73 7.72 -5.95
CA GLN A 137 12.08 6.51 -6.69
C GLN A 137 11.23 5.35 -6.21
N GLU A 138 10.85 4.46 -7.14
CA GLU A 138 10.29 3.18 -6.76
C GLU A 138 11.37 2.35 -6.04
N ARG A 139 11.08 1.96 -4.81
CA ARG A 139 12.06 1.28 -3.96
C ARG A 139 11.75 -0.20 -3.80
N SER A 140 10.47 -0.56 -3.84
CA SER A 140 10.02 -1.93 -3.63
C SER A 140 8.73 -2.16 -4.40
N SER A 141 8.61 -3.31 -5.03
CA SER A 141 7.36 -3.68 -5.70
C SER A 141 7.19 -5.18 -5.76
N ALA A 142 5.93 -5.61 -5.81
CA ALA A 142 5.55 -7.00 -5.98
C ALA A 142 4.37 -7.11 -6.95
N LEU A 143 4.31 -8.21 -7.65
CA LEU A 143 3.17 -8.58 -8.47
C LEU A 143 2.49 -9.76 -7.78
N LEU A 144 1.25 -9.53 -7.32
CA LEU A 144 0.52 -10.45 -6.46
C LEU A 144 -0.62 -11.12 -7.23
N HIS A 145 -0.91 -12.36 -6.88
CA HIS A 145 -2.01 -13.14 -7.42
C HIS A 145 -3.00 -13.45 -6.31
N CYS A 146 -4.29 -13.42 -6.63
CA CYS A 146 -5.33 -13.78 -5.67
C CYS A 146 -5.22 -15.27 -5.32
N VAL A 147 -5.17 -15.56 -4.04
CA VAL A 147 -5.14 -16.93 -3.50
C VAL A 147 -6.36 -17.23 -2.65
N THR A 148 -7.43 -16.45 -2.88
CA THR A 148 -8.75 -16.44 -2.21
C THR A 148 -8.84 -15.62 -0.94
#